data_1ea283726ccdeba6ba20e73e57628ea6
#
_entry.id   1ea283726ccdeba6ba20e73e57628ea6
#
_cell.length_a   1.000
_cell.length_b   1.000
_cell.length_c   1.000
_cell.angle_alpha   90.00
_cell.angle_beta   90.00
_cell.angle_gamma   90.00
#
_symmetry.space_group_name_H-M   'P 1'
#
loop_
_entity.id
_entity.type
_entity.pdbx_description
1 polymer ?
#
loop_
_entity_poly.entity_id
_entity_poly.type
_entity_poly.pdbx_seq_one_letter_code
_entity_poly.pdbx_strand_id
1 'polypeptide(L)'
;QKPELGAKLELLLDGSESPYLSKPDNLALTENGIVIIQEDPGNNGHVARIVAFRASDSKIAVIAEFNKEHFVTGAEKFMTIDEEASGIIDATNLLAKPGDKNTYFFFNAQVHTAGAAIARPDLPSKSKPRKAAIDKATIEGGAFYVMTITDWNAVFSS
;
A
#
# COMPACT_ATOMS: atom_id res chain seq x y z
N GLN A 1 -17.07 5.41 -26.29
CA GLN A 1 -17.89 5.91 -25.18
C GLN A 1 -18.70 7.07 -25.67
N LYS A 2 -19.92 7.22 -25.18
CA LYS A 2 -20.86 8.28 -25.52
C LYS A 2 -21.29 9.00 -24.23
N PRO A 3 -20.49 9.94 -23.75
CA PRO A 3 -20.74 10.61 -22.46
C PRO A 3 -22.07 11.38 -22.44
N GLU A 4 -22.57 11.79 -23.60
CA GLU A 4 -23.87 12.44 -23.77
C GLU A 4 -25.07 11.55 -23.41
N LEU A 5 -24.88 10.26 -23.30
CA LEU A 5 -25.92 9.30 -22.84
C LEU A 5 -25.98 9.17 -21.32
N GLY A 6 -25.13 9.89 -20.58
CA GLY A 6 -25.03 9.83 -19.14
C GLY A 6 -24.16 8.66 -18.65
N ALA A 7 -24.16 8.45 -17.35
CA ALA A 7 -23.41 7.39 -16.69
C ALA A 7 -24.26 6.71 -15.61
N LYS A 8 -23.98 5.44 -15.33
CA LYS A 8 -24.47 4.73 -14.14
C LYS A 8 -23.37 4.77 -13.09
N LEU A 9 -23.70 5.18 -11.89
CA LEU A 9 -22.86 5.04 -10.71
C LEU A 9 -23.40 3.88 -9.85
N GLU A 10 -22.53 3.01 -9.42
CA GLU A 10 -22.87 1.86 -8.58
C GLU A 10 -21.86 1.79 -7.42
N LEU A 11 -22.36 1.68 -6.19
CA LEU A 11 -21.55 1.48 -5.01
C LEU A 11 -21.18 0.00 -4.93
N LEU A 12 -19.88 -0.32 -4.93
CA LEU A 12 -19.38 -1.68 -4.87
C LEU A 12 -18.94 -2.10 -3.46
N LEU A 13 -18.33 -1.17 -2.72
CA LEU A 13 -17.88 -1.36 -1.34
C LEU A 13 -18.27 -0.11 -0.54
N ASP A 14 -18.84 -0.27 0.63
CA ASP A 14 -19.23 0.83 1.52
C ASP A 14 -18.36 0.93 2.77
N GLY A 15 -17.37 0.02 2.92
CA GLY A 15 -16.44 -0.02 4.04
C GLY A 15 -16.92 -0.86 5.24
N SER A 16 -18.10 -1.49 5.14
CA SER A 16 -18.60 -2.40 6.18
C SER A 16 -18.19 -3.85 5.95
N GLU A 17 -17.61 -4.16 4.81
CA GLU A 17 -17.15 -5.50 4.42
C GLU A 17 -16.01 -5.98 5.32
N SER A 18 -15.80 -7.28 5.37
CA SER A 18 -14.64 -7.88 6.05
C SER A 18 -13.68 -8.49 5.03
N PRO A 19 -12.41 -8.05 5.01
CA PRO A 19 -11.81 -6.96 5.80
C PRO A 19 -12.33 -5.58 5.37
N TYR A 20 -12.68 -4.71 6.32
CA TYR A 20 -13.09 -3.34 6.02
C TYR A 20 -11.91 -2.50 5.49
N LEU A 21 -12.20 -1.57 4.60
CA LEU A 21 -11.22 -0.62 4.09
C LEU A 21 -11.05 0.55 5.06
N SER A 22 -9.80 0.96 5.27
CA SER A 22 -9.47 2.15 6.04
C SER A 22 -8.73 3.14 5.17
N LYS A 23 -9.34 4.31 4.95
CA LYS A 23 -8.77 5.41 4.15
C LYS A 23 -8.18 4.92 2.82
N PRO A 24 -9.00 4.33 1.92
CA PRO A 24 -8.52 3.94 0.60
C PRO A 24 -8.08 5.19 -0.18
N ASP A 25 -6.90 5.15 -0.75
CA ASP A 25 -6.31 6.28 -1.47
C ASP A 25 -6.03 5.92 -2.94
N ASN A 26 -5.05 5.06 -3.18
CA ASN A 26 -4.65 4.70 -4.54
C ASN A 26 -5.28 3.38 -4.99
N LEU A 27 -5.53 3.26 -6.29
CA LEU A 27 -6.04 2.01 -6.86
C LEU A 27 -5.42 1.69 -8.22
N ALA A 28 -5.36 0.39 -8.51
CA ALA A 28 -5.08 -0.15 -9.83
C ALA A 28 -6.14 -1.17 -10.23
N LEU A 29 -6.38 -1.31 -11.52
CA LEU A 29 -7.31 -2.27 -12.08
C LEU A 29 -6.57 -3.23 -13.01
N THR A 30 -6.73 -4.53 -12.79
CA THR A 30 -6.18 -5.57 -13.65
C THR A 30 -7.09 -5.82 -14.86
N GLU A 31 -6.55 -6.42 -15.93
CA GLU A 31 -7.33 -6.75 -17.13
C GLU A 31 -8.49 -7.73 -16.84
N ASN A 32 -8.35 -8.59 -15.84
CA ASN A 32 -9.38 -9.56 -15.43
C ASN A 32 -10.34 -9.02 -14.34
N GLY A 33 -10.36 -7.71 -14.13
CA GLY A 33 -11.38 -7.04 -13.31
C GLY A 33 -11.17 -7.14 -11.80
N ILE A 34 -9.92 -7.33 -11.35
CA ILE A 34 -9.55 -7.24 -9.95
C ILE A 34 -9.08 -5.80 -9.66
N VAL A 35 -9.66 -5.18 -8.65
CA VAL A 35 -9.28 -3.86 -8.17
C VAL A 35 -8.29 -4.03 -7.02
N ILE A 36 -7.14 -3.40 -7.12
CA ILE A 36 -6.16 -3.33 -6.04
C ILE A 36 -6.30 -1.97 -5.38
N ILE A 37 -6.44 -1.96 -4.08
CA ILE A 37 -6.72 -0.76 -3.27
C ILE A 37 -5.61 -0.62 -2.24
N GLN A 38 -4.98 0.53 -2.16
CA GLN A 38 -3.99 0.87 -1.16
C GLN A 38 -4.60 1.74 -0.08
N GLU A 39 -4.24 1.46 1.17
CA GLU A 39 -4.65 2.24 2.32
C GLU A 39 -3.59 3.27 2.71
N ASP A 40 -4.05 4.49 3.01
CA ASP A 40 -3.29 5.56 3.69
C ASP A 40 -3.78 5.68 5.14
N PRO A 41 -3.23 4.93 6.08
CA PRO A 41 -3.82 4.78 7.39
C PRO A 41 -3.74 6.00 8.28
N GLY A 42 -2.60 6.66 8.41
CA GLY A 42 -2.40 7.77 9.33
C GLY A 42 -3.23 7.64 10.63
N ASN A 43 -2.68 7.07 11.67
CA ASN A 43 -3.38 6.81 12.95
C ASN A 43 -4.54 5.80 12.88
N ASN A 44 -4.40 4.73 12.14
CA ASN A 44 -5.41 3.68 12.06
C ASN A 44 -5.31 2.66 13.21
N GLY A 45 -6.39 1.87 13.35
CA GLY A 45 -6.43 0.71 14.27
C GLY A 45 -5.60 -0.49 13.78
N HIS A 46 -5.03 -0.42 12.57
CA HIS A 46 -4.15 -1.45 11.98
C HIS A 46 -3.11 -0.78 11.07
N VAL A 47 -2.05 -1.51 10.76
CA VAL A 47 -1.04 -1.06 9.79
C VAL A 47 -1.62 -0.98 8.38
N ALA A 48 -1.02 -0.16 7.52
CA ALA A 48 -1.44 -0.01 6.12
C ALA A 48 -1.43 -1.34 5.38
N ARG A 49 -2.43 -1.53 4.53
CA ARG A 49 -2.61 -2.76 3.74
C ARG A 49 -2.77 -2.45 2.27
N ILE A 50 -2.50 -3.46 1.46
CA ILE A 50 -2.94 -3.53 0.08
C ILE A 50 -4.04 -4.60 0.02
N VAL A 51 -5.19 -4.21 -0.49
CA VAL A 51 -6.40 -5.03 -0.53
C VAL A 51 -6.77 -5.30 -1.98
N ALA A 52 -7.14 -6.54 -2.30
CA ALA A 52 -7.70 -6.92 -3.59
C ALA A 52 -9.21 -7.09 -3.48
N PHE A 53 -9.94 -6.54 -4.43
CA PHE A 53 -11.39 -6.73 -4.60
C PHE A 53 -11.67 -7.32 -5.97
N ARG A 54 -12.37 -8.44 -6.02
CA ARG A 54 -12.81 -9.08 -7.26
C ARG A 54 -14.28 -8.77 -7.53
N ALA A 55 -14.52 -7.88 -8.50
CA ALA A 55 -15.86 -7.36 -8.78
C ALA A 55 -16.87 -8.43 -9.25
N SER A 56 -16.41 -9.54 -9.85
CA SER A 56 -17.29 -10.57 -10.40
C SER A 56 -18.08 -11.37 -9.35
N ASP A 57 -17.56 -11.48 -8.13
CA ASP A 57 -18.18 -12.22 -7.03
C ASP A 57 -18.11 -11.46 -5.68
N SER A 58 -17.74 -10.18 -5.73
CA SER A 58 -17.67 -9.27 -4.57
C SER A 58 -16.75 -9.77 -3.45
N LYS A 59 -15.72 -10.56 -3.79
CA LYS A 59 -14.76 -11.02 -2.80
C LYS A 59 -13.66 -9.98 -2.55
N ILE A 60 -13.28 -9.87 -1.28
CA ILE A 60 -12.23 -8.96 -0.81
C ILE A 60 -11.17 -9.75 -0.02
N ALA A 61 -9.90 -9.43 -0.20
CA ALA A 61 -8.80 -10.06 0.52
C ALA A 61 -7.65 -9.08 0.76
N VAL A 62 -7.00 -9.18 1.91
CA VAL A 62 -5.72 -8.49 2.16
C VAL A 62 -4.61 -9.26 1.47
N ILE A 63 -3.84 -8.60 0.59
CA ILE A 63 -2.75 -9.24 -0.16
C ILE A 63 -1.36 -8.81 0.31
N ALA A 64 -1.26 -7.70 1.03
CA ALA A 64 -0.05 -7.26 1.71
C ALA A 64 -0.39 -6.37 2.89
N GLU A 65 0.47 -6.34 3.91
CA GLU A 65 0.40 -5.39 5.03
C GLU A 65 1.81 -4.95 5.44
N PHE A 66 1.89 -3.78 6.05
CA PHE A 66 3.14 -3.31 6.65
C PHE A 66 3.56 -4.15 7.84
N ASN A 67 4.86 -4.20 8.11
CA ASN A 67 5.39 -5.03 9.20
C ASN A 67 5.06 -4.42 10.57
N LYS A 68 4.25 -5.14 11.34
CA LYS A 68 3.80 -4.74 12.68
C LYS A 68 4.93 -4.49 13.68
N GLU A 69 6.11 -5.11 13.47
CA GLU A 69 7.29 -4.83 14.31
C GLU A 69 7.78 -3.37 14.21
N HIS A 70 7.48 -2.70 13.09
CA HIS A 70 7.93 -1.33 12.82
C HIS A 70 6.84 -0.27 12.96
N PHE A 71 5.58 -0.67 12.81
CA PHE A 71 4.48 0.29 12.64
C PHE A 71 3.35 0.12 13.67
N VAL A 72 3.54 -0.70 14.70
CA VAL A 72 2.62 -0.78 15.84
C VAL A 72 3.26 -0.14 17.07
N THR A 73 2.55 0.79 17.69
CA THR A 73 3.02 1.47 18.91
C THR A 73 3.38 0.45 20.02
N GLY A 74 4.58 0.59 20.55
CA GLY A 74 5.11 -0.29 21.59
C GLY A 74 5.86 -1.52 21.06
N ALA A 75 5.93 -1.73 19.74
CA ALA A 75 6.81 -2.74 19.16
C ALA A 75 8.29 -2.40 19.37
N GLU A 76 9.15 -3.41 19.47
CA GLU A 76 10.57 -3.22 19.78
C GLU A 76 11.31 -2.37 18.73
N LYS A 77 10.93 -2.52 17.45
CA LYS A 77 11.53 -1.79 16.34
C LYS A 77 10.63 -0.67 15.83
N PHE A 78 9.77 -0.14 16.68
CA PHE A 78 8.79 0.88 16.30
C PHE A 78 9.44 2.09 15.62
N MET A 79 8.88 2.50 14.51
CA MET A 79 9.33 3.65 13.71
C MET A 79 8.31 4.78 13.72
N THR A 80 7.10 4.50 13.30
CA THR A 80 6.00 5.46 13.16
C THR A 80 4.67 4.73 13.07
N ILE A 81 3.57 5.46 13.23
CA ILE A 81 2.21 5.02 12.89
C ILE A 81 1.67 5.72 11.64
N ASP A 82 2.56 6.28 10.85
CA ASP A 82 2.26 7.10 9.68
C ASP A 82 2.96 6.50 8.45
N GLU A 83 2.69 5.24 8.22
CA GLU A 83 3.09 4.48 7.04
C GLU A 83 1.93 4.38 6.06
N GLU A 84 2.21 4.41 4.77
CA GLU A 84 1.22 4.24 3.72
C GLU A 84 1.72 3.39 2.56
N ALA A 85 0.81 2.70 1.90
CA ALA A 85 1.04 2.15 0.57
C ALA A 85 0.57 3.18 -0.46
N SER A 86 1.50 3.78 -1.20
CA SER A 86 1.26 4.93 -2.05
C SER A 86 1.67 4.64 -3.49
N GLY A 87 0.79 4.87 -4.45
CA GLY A 87 1.03 4.63 -5.87
C GLY A 87 1.21 3.16 -6.26
N ILE A 88 0.32 2.65 -7.10
CA ILE A 88 0.37 1.27 -7.63
C ILE A 88 -0.03 1.24 -9.10
N ILE A 89 0.65 0.42 -9.87
CA ILE A 89 0.29 0.14 -11.28
C ILE A 89 0.32 -1.35 -11.56
N ASP A 90 -0.57 -1.82 -12.43
CA ASP A 90 -0.44 -3.14 -13.05
C ASP A 90 0.73 -3.12 -14.04
N ALA A 91 1.76 -3.90 -13.73
CA ALA A 91 2.99 -4.03 -14.52
C ALA A 91 3.06 -5.36 -15.28
N THR A 92 1.95 -6.10 -15.34
CA THR A 92 1.91 -7.44 -15.95
C THR A 92 2.40 -7.41 -17.38
N ASN A 93 1.92 -6.47 -18.19
CA ASN A 93 2.35 -6.32 -19.59
C ASN A 93 3.82 -5.92 -19.77
N LEU A 94 4.47 -5.42 -18.71
CA LEU A 94 5.90 -5.07 -18.74
C LEU A 94 6.80 -6.22 -18.30
N LEU A 95 6.34 -7.07 -17.39
CA LEU A 95 7.17 -8.05 -16.70
C LEU A 95 6.88 -9.49 -17.10
N ALA A 96 5.64 -9.81 -17.49
CA ALA A 96 5.27 -11.17 -17.86
C ALA A 96 5.98 -11.63 -19.14
N LYS A 97 6.50 -12.85 -19.10
CA LYS A 97 7.08 -13.52 -20.27
C LYS A 97 6.00 -14.30 -21.02
N PRO A 98 6.20 -14.66 -22.28
CA PRO A 98 5.28 -15.52 -23.03
C PRO A 98 4.96 -16.81 -22.25
N GLY A 99 3.67 -17.06 -21.99
CA GLY A 99 3.19 -18.21 -21.22
C GLY A 99 3.14 -18.00 -19.69
N ASP A 100 3.62 -16.88 -19.18
CA ASP A 100 3.48 -16.50 -17.77
C ASP A 100 2.02 -16.17 -17.43
N LYS A 101 1.53 -16.70 -16.31
CA LYS A 101 0.16 -16.47 -15.82
C LYS A 101 0.11 -15.61 -14.57
N ASN A 102 1.27 -15.14 -14.11
CA ASN A 102 1.36 -14.29 -12.93
C ASN A 102 0.85 -12.87 -13.25
N THR A 103 0.35 -12.20 -12.22
CA THR A 103 0.05 -10.77 -12.26
C THR A 103 1.14 -10.03 -11.49
N TYR A 104 1.63 -8.93 -12.05
CA TYR A 104 2.72 -8.15 -11.48
C TYR A 104 2.27 -6.73 -11.20
N PHE A 105 2.71 -6.18 -10.07
CA PHE A 105 2.48 -4.80 -9.72
C PHE A 105 3.78 -4.11 -9.35
N PHE A 106 3.95 -2.87 -9.80
CA PHE A 106 4.87 -1.93 -9.19
C PHE A 106 4.11 -1.07 -8.19
N PHE A 107 4.65 -0.92 -6.99
CA PHE A 107 4.11 -0.02 -5.99
C PHE A 107 5.21 0.54 -5.09
N ASN A 108 4.90 1.64 -4.44
CA ASN A 108 5.77 2.20 -3.42
C ASN A 108 5.08 2.21 -2.05
N ALA A 109 5.91 2.11 -1.02
CA ALA A 109 5.56 2.40 0.35
C ALA A 109 6.17 3.75 0.73
N GLN A 110 5.44 4.53 1.49
CA GLN A 110 5.88 5.78 2.07
C GLN A 110 5.83 5.68 3.60
N VAL A 111 6.81 6.25 4.27
CA VAL A 111 6.94 6.20 5.73
C VAL A 111 7.17 7.61 6.20
N HIS A 112 6.11 8.25 6.70
CA HIS A 112 6.14 9.61 7.19
C HIS A 112 6.74 9.69 8.59
N THR A 113 7.36 10.83 8.91
CA THR A 113 7.94 11.11 10.22
C THR A 113 8.96 10.11 10.75
N ALA A 114 9.41 9.18 9.91
CA ALA A 114 10.40 8.17 10.28
C ALA A 114 11.70 8.78 10.81
N GLY A 115 12.06 10.00 10.36
CA GLY A 115 13.25 10.72 10.80
C GLY A 115 13.26 11.05 12.29
N ALA A 116 12.11 11.20 12.92
CA ALA A 116 12.00 11.43 14.35
C ALA A 116 12.19 10.14 15.18
N ALA A 117 11.87 8.99 14.60
CA ALA A 117 11.92 7.68 15.25
C ALA A 117 13.21 6.90 14.92
N ILE A 118 13.78 7.12 13.73
CA ILE A 118 15.01 6.47 13.29
C ILE A 118 16.21 7.20 13.91
N ALA A 119 16.73 6.66 14.99
CA ALA A 119 18.07 7.03 15.44
C ALA A 119 19.08 6.60 14.37
N ARG A 120 19.70 7.57 13.69
CA ARG A 120 20.81 7.35 12.75
C ARG A 120 22.14 7.40 13.49
N PRO A 121 22.58 6.31 14.15
CA PRO A 121 23.83 6.30 14.95
C PRO A 121 25.08 6.48 14.06
N ASP A 122 24.94 6.22 12.76
CA ASP A 122 25.98 6.39 11.73
C ASP A 122 26.20 7.86 11.34
N LEU A 123 25.27 8.77 11.70
CA LEU A 123 25.39 10.18 11.37
C LEU A 123 25.97 10.98 12.56
N PRO A 124 27.13 11.62 12.42
CA PRO A 124 27.74 12.34 13.53
C PRO A 124 26.88 13.52 14.01
N SER A 125 26.45 13.46 15.23
CA SER A 125 25.70 14.51 15.92
C SER A 125 26.62 15.66 16.35
N LYS A 126 27.13 16.45 15.41
CA LYS A 126 28.13 17.49 15.76
C LYS A 126 27.61 18.92 15.89
N SER A 127 26.38 19.22 15.54
CA SER A 127 25.77 20.53 15.80
C SER A 127 24.25 20.52 15.67
N LYS A 128 23.57 21.37 16.45
CA LYS A 128 22.10 21.52 16.37
C LYS A 128 21.57 21.84 14.97
N PRO A 129 22.17 22.77 14.18
CA PRO A 129 21.70 23.06 12.83
C PRO A 129 21.85 21.89 11.88
N ARG A 130 22.95 21.12 12.00
CA ARG A 130 23.18 19.94 11.16
C ARG A 130 22.23 18.80 11.49
N LYS A 131 21.96 18.59 12.80
CA LYS A 131 20.96 17.62 13.24
C LYS A 131 19.58 17.96 12.68
N ALA A 132 19.14 19.20 12.80
CA ALA A 132 17.85 19.65 12.26
C ALA A 132 17.75 19.49 10.73
N ALA A 133 18.83 19.74 9.98
CA ALA A 133 18.86 19.53 8.54
C ALA A 133 18.78 18.03 8.17
N ILE A 134 19.45 17.16 8.93
CA ILE A 134 19.42 15.72 8.75
C ILE A 134 18.04 15.19 9.13
N ASP A 135 17.49 15.61 10.27
CA ASP A 135 16.14 15.22 10.70
C ASP A 135 15.09 15.60 9.64
N LYS A 136 15.21 16.79 9.05
CA LYS A 136 14.33 17.23 7.97
C LYS A 136 14.51 16.39 6.68
N ALA A 137 15.73 16.02 6.34
CA ALA A 137 16.03 15.23 5.15
C ALA A 137 15.62 13.75 5.28
N THR A 138 15.42 13.26 6.51
CA THR A 138 15.05 11.88 6.81
C THR A 138 13.62 11.73 7.36
N ILE A 139 12.83 12.79 7.26
CA ILE A 139 11.42 12.80 7.70
C ILE A 139 10.58 11.82 6.87
N GLU A 140 10.88 11.72 5.57
CA GLU A 140 10.20 10.84 4.64
C GLU A 140 11.10 9.64 4.32
N GLY A 141 10.61 8.46 4.64
CA GLY A 141 11.18 7.21 4.20
C GLY A 141 10.34 6.59 3.09
N GLY A 142 10.88 5.59 2.42
CA GLY A 142 10.11 4.88 1.41
C GLY A 142 10.89 3.76 0.73
N ALA A 143 10.14 2.92 0.03
CA ALA A 143 10.68 1.84 -0.77
C ALA A 143 9.80 1.59 -2.00
N PHE A 144 10.42 1.05 -3.04
CA PHE A 144 9.75 0.66 -4.26
C PHE A 144 9.78 -0.86 -4.40
N TYR A 145 8.65 -1.45 -4.75
CA TYR A 145 8.47 -2.89 -4.74
C TYR A 145 7.93 -3.43 -6.06
N VAL A 146 8.26 -4.69 -6.32
CA VAL A 146 7.53 -5.55 -7.26
C VAL A 146 6.75 -6.57 -6.45
N MET A 147 5.44 -6.65 -6.66
CA MET A 147 4.60 -7.70 -6.12
C MET A 147 4.20 -8.65 -7.24
N THR A 148 4.22 -9.95 -6.96
CA THR A 148 3.80 -10.99 -7.90
C THR A 148 2.67 -11.80 -7.28
N ILE A 149 1.55 -11.89 -7.97
CA ILE A 149 0.43 -12.77 -7.61
C ILE A 149 0.44 -13.95 -8.59
N THR A 150 0.63 -15.14 -8.05
CA THR A 150 0.73 -16.38 -8.85
C THR A 150 -0.61 -17.09 -9.04
N ASP A 151 -1.54 -16.92 -8.09
CA ASP A 151 -2.86 -17.54 -8.13
C ASP A 151 -3.92 -16.67 -7.42
N TRP A 152 -4.76 -16.01 -8.19
CA TRP A 152 -5.86 -15.21 -7.66
C TRP A 152 -6.95 -16.05 -6.97
N ASN A 153 -7.13 -17.33 -7.35
CA ASN A 153 -8.10 -18.17 -6.66
C ASN A 153 -7.64 -18.51 -5.25
N ALA A 154 -6.35 -18.74 -5.06
CA ALA A 154 -5.78 -18.93 -3.72
C ALA A 154 -5.96 -17.67 -2.85
N VAL A 155 -5.74 -16.47 -3.41
CA VAL A 155 -5.94 -15.19 -2.70
C VAL A 155 -7.37 -15.04 -2.18
N PHE A 156 -8.38 -15.40 -2.98
CA PHE A 156 -9.79 -15.22 -2.62
C PHE A 156 -10.45 -16.47 -2.01
N SER A 157 -9.68 -17.49 -1.66
CA SER A 157 -10.19 -18.71 -1.02
C SER A 157 -9.99 -18.74 0.51
N SER A 158 -9.28 -17.75 1.04
CA SER A 158 -8.97 -17.59 2.46
C SER A 158 -10.09 -16.90 3.23
#